data_fb5a6894afcf6fe18a576cc15bf96cbb
#
_entry.id   fb5a6894afcf6fe18a576cc15bf96cbb
#
_cell.length_a   1.000
_cell.length_b   1.000
_cell.length_c   1.000
_cell.angle_alpha   90.00
_cell.angle_beta   90.00
_cell.angle_gamma   90.00
#
_symmetry.space_group_name_H-M   'P 1'
#
loop_
_entity.id
_entity.type
_entity.pdbx_description
1 polymer ?
#
loop_
_entity_poly.entity_id
_entity_poly.type
_entity_poly.pdbx_seq_one_letter_code
_entity_poly.pdbx_strand_id
1 'polypeptide(L)'
;MEKYVELINKCRAECAKRLVGQDALINDILTAFVADGHVLVEGVPGLAKTLAIKTIAEILGLDFKRIQFTPDLLPADVTGTLIYEQNKGTFSVRKGPVFANVILADEINRAPAKVQSAMLEAMEERQVTIGEETYKLPSPFFVLATQNPVEQEGTYNLPEAELDRFLMKLVVNYPAAENEKLIVKSCGKAPAIPVQTVLTPVQLLDMRKAADGITCDDKIVDYIVNILAVTRPVAATKEKSSHDITRYIHFGASPRAGIAMLQCAKVNALFAGRDFVLPEDVKAVANNVLRHRLVLSYEAAADNITADEIISRILDFIPVP
;
A
#
# COMPACT_ATOMS: atom_id res chain seq x y z
N MET A 1 -12.43 -1.72 22.23
CA MET A 1 -12.69 -1.87 20.80
C MET A 1 -13.60 -0.78 20.24
N GLU A 2 -14.77 -0.53 20.82
CA GLU A 2 -15.77 0.42 20.31
C GLU A 2 -15.23 1.81 19.95
N LYS A 3 -14.35 2.39 20.78
CA LYS A 3 -13.75 3.71 20.47
C LYS A 3 -12.98 3.74 19.15
N TYR A 4 -12.33 2.63 18.75
CA TYR A 4 -11.57 2.56 17.50
C TYR A 4 -12.50 2.43 16.30
N VAL A 5 -13.58 1.66 16.44
CA VAL A 5 -14.64 1.55 15.43
C VAL A 5 -15.27 2.92 15.16
N GLU A 6 -15.60 3.66 16.22
CA GLU A 6 -16.16 5.01 16.12
C GLU A 6 -15.20 5.96 15.39
N LEU A 7 -13.91 5.95 15.75
CA LEU A 7 -12.89 6.80 15.12
C LEU A 7 -12.73 6.48 13.64
N ILE A 8 -12.65 5.21 13.25
CA ILE A 8 -12.53 4.80 11.84
C ILE A 8 -13.78 5.17 11.05
N ASN A 9 -14.97 4.99 11.61
CA ASN A 9 -16.21 5.40 10.96
C ASN A 9 -16.29 6.92 10.76
N LYS A 10 -15.79 7.71 11.71
CA LYS A 10 -15.64 9.16 11.53
C LYS A 10 -14.63 9.49 10.43
N CYS A 11 -13.49 8.80 10.35
CA CYS A 11 -12.55 8.99 9.25
C CYS A 11 -13.19 8.70 7.89
N ARG A 12 -13.92 7.59 7.76
CA ARG A 12 -14.67 7.24 6.54
C ARG A 12 -15.67 8.32 6.16
N ALA A 13 -16.45 8.80 7.13
CA ALA A 13 -17.44 9.86 6.92
C ALA A 13 -16.80 11.19 6.46
N GLU A 14 -15.66 11.56 7.04
CA GLU A 14 -14.91 12.74 6.59
C GLU A 14 -14.33 12.58 5.18
N CYS A 15 -13.80 11.39 4.84
CA CYS A 15 -13.32 11.09 3.48
C CYS A 15 -14.45 11.17 2.46
N ALA A 16 -15.63 10.64 2.77
CA ALA A 16 -16.79 10.62 1.88
C ALA A 16 -17.30 12.02 1.50
N LYS A 17 -16.95 13.07 2.25
CA LYS A 17 -17.27 14.45 1.89
C LYS A 17 -16.57 14.92 0.62
N ARG A 18 -15.39 14.36 0.31
CA ARG A 18 -14.57 14.75 -0.85
C ARG A 18 -14.41 13.65 -1.90
N LEU A 19 -14.55 12.40 -1.51
CA LEU A 19 -14.29 11.22 -2.32
C LEU A 19 -15.59 10.47 -2.57
N VAL A 20 -16.04 10.43 -3.81
CA VAL A 20 -17.28 9.76 -4.21
C VAL A 20 -16.93 8.39 -4.80
N GLY A 21 -17.52 7.32 -4.23
CA GLY A 21 -17.42 5.97 -4.77
C GLY A 21 -16.04 5.31 -4.62
N GLN A 22 -15.21 5.77 -3.68
CA GLN A 22 -13.87 5.24 -3.41
C GLN A 22 -13.75 4.60 -2.02
N ASP A 23 -14.85 4.04 -1.50
CA ASP A 23 -14.92 3.51 -0.13
C ASP A 23 -13.92 2.37 0.10
N ALA A 24 -13.75 1.48 -0.89
CA ALA A 24 -12.77 0.40 -0.82
C ALA A 24 -11.34 0.93 -0.71
N LEU A 25 -10.97 1.88 -1.58
CA LEU A 25 -9.64 2.51 -1.55
C LEU A 25 -9.38 3.20 -0.20
N ILE A 26 -10.36 3.92 0.33
CA ILE A 26 -10.25 4.59 1.64
C ILE A 26 -10.02 3.55 2.75
N ASN A 27 -10.80 2.47 2.76
CA ASN A 27 -10.66 1.41 3.76
C ASN A 27 -9.28 0.75 3.70
N ASP A 28 -8.81 0.42 2.50
CA ASP A 28 -7.52 -0.24 2.30
C ASP A 28 -6.36 0.67 2.72
N ILE A 29 -6.41 1.98 2.39
CA ILE A 29 -5.41 2.94 2.82
C ILE A 29 -5.43 3.09 4.35
N LEU A 30 -6.60 3.21 4.99
CA LEU A 30 -6.72 3.27 6.45
C LEU A 30 -6.20 1.99 7.12
N THR A 31 -6.48 0.82 6.53
CA THR A 31 -5.94 -0.47 6.99
C THR A 31 -4.41 -0.44 6.93
N ALA A 32 -3.82 0.02 5.84
CA ALA A 32 -2.37 0.10 5.70
C ALA A 32 -1.73 1.11 6.67
N PHE A 33 -2.38 2.25 6.96
CA PHE A 33 -1.92 3.19 7.98
C PHE A 33 -1.85 2.56 9.37
N VAL A 34 -2.89 1.80 9.75
CA VAL A 34 -2.93 1.13 11.07
C VAL A 34 -2.01 -0.08 11.10
N ALA A 35 -1.87 -0.83 10.00
CA ALA A 35 -0.93 -1.94 9.88
C ALA A 35 0.55 -1.51 9.76
N ASP A 36 0.85 -0.19 9.80
CA ASP A 36 2.20 0.39 9.70
C ASP A 36 2.95 0.01 8.42
N GLY A 37 2.26 -0.16 7.30
CA GLY A 37 2.86 -0.54 6.03
C GLY A 37 2.63 0.49 4.93
N HIS A 38 3.42 0.40 3.86
CA HIS A 38 3.36 1.26 2.69
C HIS A 38 2.49 0.63 1.59
N VAL A 39 1.93 1.46 0.71
CA VAL A 39 0.97 1.02 -0.31
C VAL A 39 1.44 1.41 -1.70
N LEU A 40 1.32 0.46 -2.63
CA LEU A 40 1.44 0.71 -4.05
C LEU A 40 0.03 0.79 -4.66
N VAL A 41 -0.26 1.85 -5.39
CA VAL A 41 -1.55 2.03 -6.07
C VAL A 41 -1.35 1.99 -7.57
N GLU A 42 -1.97 1.03 -8.21
CA GLU A 42 -2.02 0.92 -9.65
C GLU A 42 -3.38 1.40 -10.17
N GLY A 43 -3.38 2.22 -11.19
CA GLY A 43 -4.60 2.71 -11.81
C GLY A 43 -4.32 3.85 -12.79
N VAL A 44 -5.23 4.04 -13.73
CA VAL A 44 -5.14 5.10 -14.72
C VAL A 44 -5.13 6.49 -14.07
N PRO A 45 -4.57 7.52 -14.73
CA PRO A 45 -4.62 8.89 -14.23
C PRO A 45 -6.07 9.39 -14.11
N GLY A 46 -6.29 10.34 -13.21
CA GLY A 46 -7.61 10.97 -13.03
C GLY A 46 -8.56 10.29 -12.02
N LEU A 47 -8.18 9.18 -11.40
CA LEU A 47 -9.01 8.46 -10.43
C LEU A 47 -8.88 8.96 -8.97
N ALA A 48 -8.61 10.24 -8.77
CA ALA A 48 -8.58 10.93 -7.47
C ALA A 48 -7.59 10.35 -6.43
N LYS A 49 -6.55 9.59 -6.85
CA LYS A 49 -5.53 9.00 -5.95
C LYS A 49 -4.86 10.06 -5.06
N THR A 50 -4.43 11.17 -5.66
CA THR A 50 -3.83 12.30 -4.95
C THR A 50 -4.80 12.94 -3.95
N LEU A 51 -6.08 13.07 -4.33
CA LEU A 51 -7.10 13.64 -3.45
C LEU A 51 -7.34 12.69 -2.26
N ALA A 52 -7.38 11.39 -2.49
CA ALA A 52 -7.60 10.39 -1.44
C ALA A 52 -6.52 10.48 -0.36
N ILE A 53 -5.25 10.36 -0.73
CA ILE A 53 -4.16 10.36 0.25
C ILE A 53 -4.01 11.72 0.96
N LYS A 54 -4.19 12.83 0.24
CA LYS A 54 -4.17 14.16 0.83
C LYS A 54 -5.30 14.34 1.86
N THR A 55 -6.51 13.91 1.52
CA THR A 55 -7.66 13.99 2.43
C THR A 55 -7.43 13.13 3.68
N ILE A 56 -6.92 11.90 3.52
CA ILE A 56 -6.61 11.04 4.66
C ILE A 56 -5.51 11.67 5.53
N ALA A 57 -4.45 12.24 4.96
CA ALA A 57 -3.41 12.91 5.72
C ALA A 57 -3.96 14.09 6.55
N GLU A 58 -4.86 14.91 5.97
CA GLU A 58 -5.54 16.00 6.68
C GLU A 58 -6.40 15.47 7.86
N ILE A 59 -7.15 14.38 7.65
CA ILE A 59 -8.01 13.75 8.67
C ILE A 59 -7.19 13.14 9.81
N LEU A 60 -5.98 12.64 9.50
CA LEU A 60 -5.05 12.08 10.47
C LEU A 60 -4.13 13.13 11.12
N GLY A 61 -4.26 14.41 10.74
CA GLY A 61 -3.42 15.50 11.25
C GLY A 61 -1.93 15.30 10.95
N LEU A 62 -1.61 14.73 9.79
CA LEU A 62 -0.26 14.37 9.37
C LEU A 62 0.26 15.34 8.30
N ASP A 63 1.57 15.65 8.35
CA ASP A 63 2.24 16.43 7.31
C ASP A 63 2.31 15.61 6.01
N PHE A 64 1.91 16.24 4.90
CA PHE A 64 1.81 15.62 3.58
C PHE A 64 2.74 16.29 2.57
N LYS A 65 3.47 15.47 1.81
CA LYS A 65 4.25 15.90 0.65
C LYS A 65 3.98 15.01 -0.56
N ARG A 66 3.95 15.63 -1.75
CA ARG A 66 3.92 14.92 -3.03
C ARG A 66 5.28 15.03 -3.69
N ILE A 67 5.79 13.91 -4.16
CA ILE A 67 7.00 13.82 -4.97
C ILE A 67 6.56 13.26 -6.33
N GLN A 68 6.68 14.06 -7.39
CA GLN A 68 6.46 13.60 -8.76
C GLN A 68 7.75 12.95 -9.25
N PHE A 69 7.69 11.67 -9.56
CA PHE A 69 8.83 10.95 -10.10
C PHE A 69 8.96 11.20 -11.60
N THR A 70 10.15 11.61 -12.02
CA THR A 70 10.48 11.97 -13.41
C THR A 70 11.84 11.37 -13.80
N PRO A 71 12.14 11.19 -15.10
CA PRO A 71 13.40 10.58 -15.54
C PRO A 71 14.67 11.36 -15.11
N ASP A 72 14.54 12.66 -14.85
CA ASP A 72 15.63 13.56 -14.45
C ASP A 72 15.79 13.71 -12.93
N LEU A 73 14.88 13.11 -12.14
CA LEU A 73 14.94 13.18 -10.68
C LEU A 73 16.21 12.52 -10.14
N LEU A 74 16.83 13.15 -9.15
CA LEU A 74 18.01 12.62 -8.44
C LEU A 74 17.63 12.10 -7.05
N PRO A 75 18.37 11.13 -6.47
CA PRO A 75 18.15 10.70 -5.09
C PRO A 75 18.14 11.85 -4.08
N ALA A 76 19.04 12.84 -4.26
CA ALA A 76 19.13 14.02 -3.41
C ALA A 76 17.88 14.92 -3.43
N ASP A 77 17.10 14.89 -4.51
CA ASP A 77 15.83 15.63 -4.60
C ASP A 77 14.76 15.01 -3.69
N VAL A 78 14.86 13.72 -3.40
CA VAL A 78 13.97 12.98 -2.50
C VAL A 78 14.47 13.05 -1.06
N THR A 79 15.73 12.73 -0.83
CA THR A 79 16.32 12.56 0.50
C THR A 79 16.87 13.85 1.10
N GLY A 80 17.32 14.76 0.23
CA GLY A 80 18.03 15.97 0.64
C GLY A 80 19.51 15.91 0.38
N THR A 81 20.21 17.00 0.64
CA THR A 81 21.63 17.19 0.32
C THR A 81 22.33 18.11 1.30
N LEU A 82 23.65 18.10 1.26
CA LEU A 82 24.50 19.09 1.92
C LEU A 82 24.63 20.32 1.06
N ILE A 83 24.41 21.48 1.64
CA ILE A 83 24.61 22.79 0.99
C ILE A 83 25.76 23.50 1.67
N TYR A 84 26.74 23.99 0.89
CA TYR A 84 27.79 24.84 1.40
C TYR A 84 27.30 26.28 1.58
N GLU A 85 27.28 26.76 2.82
CA GLU A 85 26.94 28.13 3.17
C GLU A 85 28.20 29.00 3.11
N GLN A 86 28.40 29.71 2.00
CA GLN A 86 29.58 30.56 1.79
C GLN A 86 29.80 31.59 2.91
N ASN A 87 28.70 32.16 3.46
CA ASN A 87 28.77 33.17 4.51
C ASN A 87 29.29 32.63 5.87
N LYS A 88 29.14 31.33 6.08
CA LYS A 88 29.57 30.67 7.35
C LYS A 88 30.77 29.76 7.16
N GLY A 89 31.16 29.44 5.93
CA GLY A 89 32.23 28.49 5.63
C GLY A 89 31.93 27.06 6.08
N THR A 90 30.63 26.71 6.25
CA THR A 90 30.19 25.42 6.77
C THR A 90 29.18 24.77 5.84
N PHE A 91 29.06 23.43 5.94
CA PHE A 91 27.97 22.71 5.29
C PHE A 91 26.75 22.68 6.18
N SER A 92 25.57 22.89 5.60
CA SER A 92 24.28 22.69 6.24
C SER A 92 23.48 21.61 5.52
N VAL A 93 22.65 20.88 6.26
CA VAL A 93 21.77 19.85 5.69
C VAL A 93 20.47 20.49 5.24
N ARG A 94 20.16 20.34 3.96
CA ARG A 94 18.83 20.62 3.43
C ARG A 94 18.05 19.32 3.30
N LYS A 95 17.10 19.10 4.20
CA LYS A 95 16.22 17.94 4.18
C LYS A 95 15.31 17.94 2.95
N GLY A 96 15.17 16.79 2.31
CA GLY A 96 14.27 16.58 1.17
C GLY A 96 12.82 16.36 1.60
N PRO A 97 11.90 16.22 0.62
CA PRO A 97 10.48 16.04 0.88
C PRO A 97 10.14 14.73 1.61
N VAL A 98 11.03 13.75 1.63
CA VAL A 98 10.83 12.48 2.36
C VAL A 98 10.65 12.67 3.87
N PHE A 99 11.08 13.82 4.41
CA PHE A 99 10.93 14.16 5.83
C PHE A 99 9.54 14.68 6.20
N ALA A 100 8.49 14.15 5.59
CA ALA A 100 7.10 14.34 5.99
C ALA A 100 6.50 13.03 6.47
N ASN A 101 5.36 13.09 7.19
CA ASN A 101 4.68 11.89 7.70
C ASN A 101 4.07 11.05 6.56
N VAL A 102 3.50 11.71 5.57
CA VAL A 102 2.78 11.09 4.45
C VAL A 102 3.38 11.55 3.14
N ILE A 103 3.90 10.61 2.39
CA ILE A 103 4.48 10.84 1.07
C ILE A 103 3.58 10.22 -0.01
N LEU A 104 3.21 11.01 -0.99
CA LEU A 104 2.74 10.52 -2.27
C LEU A 104 3.91 10.46 -3.24
N ALA A 105 4.43 9.27 -3.50
CA ALA A 105 5.42 9.00 -4.54
C ALA A 105 4.69 8.76 -5.87
N ASP A 106 4.42 9.86 -6.59
CA ASP A 106 3.57 9.81 -7.78
C ASP A 106 4.37 9.38 -9.01
N GLU A 107 3.88 8.35 -9.72
CA GLU A 107 4.51 7.71 -10.88
C GLU A 107 5.93 7.18 -10.59
N ILE A 108 6.08 6.42 -9.50
CA ILE A 108 7.40 5.94 -9.02
C ILE A 108 8.20 5.20 -10.10
N ASN A 109 7.53 4.55 -11.05
CA ASN A 109 8.14 3.83 -12.16
C ASN A 109 8.71 4.75 -13.27
N ARG A 110 8.55 6.07 -13.20
CA ARG A 110 9.15 7.02 -14.17
C ARG A 110 10.57 7.47 -13.83
N ALA A 111 10.97 7.33 -12.58
CA ALA A 111 12.33 7.70 -12.18
C ALA A 111 13.32 6.53 -12.34
N PRO A 112 14.62 6.85 -12.54
CA PRO A 112 15.68 5.85 -12.60
C PRO A 112 15.76 4.98 -11.33
N ALA A 113 16.25 3.74 -11.49
CA ALA A 113 16.34 2.76 -10.40
C ALA A 113 17.04 3.30 -9.13
N LYS A 114 18.04 4.17 -9.27
CA LYS A 114 18.73 4.78 -8.12
C LYS A 114 17.80 5.62 -7.24
N VAL A 115 16.85 6.34 -7.84
CA VAL A 115 15.87 7.16 -7.11
C VAL A 115 14.82 6.28 -6.44
N GLN A 116 14.35 5.25 -7.18
CA GLN A 116 13.44 4.27 -6.63
C GLN A 116 14.05 3.58 -5.40
N SER A 117 15.30 3.09 -5.53
CA SER A 117 16.00 2.43 -4.41
C SER A 117 16.18 3.34 -3.21
N ALA A 118 16.50 4.64 -3.39
CA ALA A 118 16.61 5.60 -2.30
C ALA A 118 15.27 5.79 -1.56
N MET A 119 14.15 5.84 -2.30
CA MET A 119 12.81 5.93 -1.69
C MET A 119 12.45 4.65 -0.93
N LEU A 120 12.74 3.48 -1.52
CA LEU A 120 12.43 2.18 -0.92
C LEU A 120 13.32 1.89 0.31
N GLU A 121 14.58 2.34 0.31
CA GLU A 121 15.45 2.28 1.50
C GLU A 121 14.88 3.15 2.62
N ALA A 122 14.48 4.39 2.32
CA ALA A 122 13.84 5.28 3.30
C ALA A 122 12.55 4.67 3.89
N MET A 123 11.78 3.93 3.07
CA MET A 123 10.58 3.22 3.53
C MET A 123 10.90 2.10 4.51
N GLU A 124 11.91 1.28 4.22
CA GLU A 124 12.27 0.11 5.04
C GLU A 124 13.01 0.52 6.32
N GLU A 125 14.02 1.37 6.19
CA GLU A 125 14.88 1.76 7.30
C GLU A 125 14.31 2.88 8.19
N ARG A 126 13.28 3.61 7.69
CA ARG A 126 12.68 4.78 8.38
C ARG A 126 13.70 5.84 8.78
N GLN A 127 14.77 5.91 8.03
CA GLN A 127 15.87 6.87 8.18
C GLN A 127 16.53 7.15 6.84
N VAL A 128 17.27 8.24 6.76
CA VAL A 128 18.01 8.66 5.58
C VAL A 128 19.38 9.17 5.99
N THR A 129 20.43 8.75 5.27
CA THR A 129 21.79 9.26 5.47
C THR A 129 22.07 10.41 4.49
N ILE A 130 22.47 11.58 5.00
CA ILE A 130 22.83 12.75 4.21
C ILE A 130 24.26 13.15 4.62
N GLY A 131 25.20 13.00 3.69
CA GLY A 131 26.62 13.14 4.02
C GLY A 131 27.08 12.02 4.96
N GLU A 132 27.56 12.38 6.15
CA GLU A 132 28.04 11.43 7.16
C GLU A 132 27.01 11.16 8.27
N GLU A 133 25.88 11.86 8.27
CA GLU A 133 24.88 11.79 9.33
C GLU A 133 23.61 11.07 8.90
N THR A 134 23.05 10.26 9.81
CA THR A 134 21.78 9.54 9.62
C THR A 134 20.65 10.23 10.38
N TYR A 135 19.59 10.55 9.67
CA TYR A 135 18.41 11.25 10.17
C TYR A 135 17.20 10.33 10.17
N LYS A 136 16.55 10.20 11.32
CA LYS A 136 15.28 9.48 11.42
C LYS A 136 14.14 10.24 10.72
N LEU A 137 13.29 9.50 10.04
CA LEU A 137 12.06 10.03 9.46
C LEU A 137 10.99 10.25 10.55
N PRO A 138 9.98 11.10 10.29
CA PRO A 138 8.89 11.32 11.23
C PRO A 138 8.11 10.04 11.54
N SER A 139 7.53 9.94 12.73
CA SER A 139 6.64 8.84 13.11
C SER A 139 5.24 9.40 13.44
N PRO A 140 4.17 8.87 12.86
CA PRO A 140 4.14 7.80 11.84
C PRO A 140 4.72 8.24 10.49
N PHE A 141 5.25 7.27 9.72
CA PHE A 141 5.73 7.49 8.35
C PHE A 141 5.00 6.55 7.40
N PHE A 142 4.42 7.11 6.35
CA PHE A 142 3.62 6.37 5.37
C PHE A 142 3.91 6.83 3.95
N VAL A 143 4.08 5.88 3.05
CA VAL A 143 4.27 6.13 1.63
C VAL A 143 3.15 5.46 0.83
N LEU A 144 2.49 6.25 0.00
CA LEU A 144 1.64 5.77 -1.07
C LEU A 144 2.36 6.04 -2.39
N ALA A 145 2.84 4.98 -3.03
CA ALA A 145 3.42 5.06 -4.36
C ALA A 145 2.35 4.81 -5.41
N THR A 146 2.41 5.51 -6.55
CA THR A 146 1.52 5.25 -7.68
C THR A 146 2.28 4.71 -8.88
N GLN A 147 1.64 3.84 -9.64
CA GLN A 147 2.09 3.37 -10.95
C GLN A 147 0.96 3.56 -11.97
N ASN A 148 1.33 3.96 -13.19
CA ASN A 148 0.41 3.99 -14.32
C ASN A 148 0.65 2.76 -15.18
N PRO A 149 -0.32 1.82 -15.30
CA PRO A 149 -0.14 0.60 -16.05
C PRO A 149 -0.16 0.81 -17.58
N VAL A 150 -0.65 1.95 -18.05
CA VAL A 150 -0.82 2.23 -19.49
C VAL A 150 0.45 2.81 -20.11
N GLU A 151 1.24 3.56 -19.34
CA GLU A 151 2.48 4.15 -19.81
C GLU A 151 3.62 3.13 -19.73
N GLN A 152 4.09 2.67 -20.90
CA GLN A 152 5.22 1.75 -21.01
C GLN A 152 6.51 2.45 -21.47
N GLU A 153 6.40 3.53 -22.24
CA GLU A 153 7.57 4.28 -22.71
C GLU A 153 8.18 5.13 -21.59
N GLY A 154 9.49 5.05 -21.42
CA GLY A 154 10.23 5.83 -20.43
C GLY A 154 9.97 5.40 -18.98
N THR A 155 9.51 4.17 -18.76
CA THR A 155 9.29 3.61 -17.42
C THR A 155 10.35 2.59 -17.04
N TYR A 156 10.66 2.53 -15.75
CA TYR A 156 11.56 1.57 -15.10
C TYR A 156 10.72 0.73 -14.14
N ASN A 157 10.46 -0.51 -14.51
CA ASN A 157 9.68 -1.40 -13.64
C ASN A 157 10.42 -1.65 -12.32
N LEU A 158 9.67 -1.63 -11.23
CA LEU A 158 10.19 -2.06 -9.92
C LEU A 158 10.46 -3.57 -9.96
N PRO A 159 11.65 -4.03 -9.55
CA PRO A 159 11.91 -5.46 -9.38
C PRO A 159 10.97 -6.10 -8.35
N GLU A 160 10.69 -7.39 -8.48
CA GLU A 160 9.78 -8.12 -7.59
C GLU A 160 10.24 -8.04 -6.12
N ALA A 161 11.56 -8.07 -5.86
CA ALA A 161 12.11 -7.92 -4.52
C ALA A 161 11.84 -6.55 -3.89
N GLU A 162 11.70 -5.52 -4.71
CA GLU A 162 11.34 -4.16 -4.27
C GLU A 162 9.83 -4.01 -4.08
N LEU A 163 9.02 -4.68 -4.93
CA LEU A 163 7.57 -4.72 -4.77
C LEU A 163 7.16 -5.39 -3.45
N ASP A 164 7.89 -6.41 -2.97
CA ASP A 164 7.61 -7.11 -1.71
C ASP A 164 7.72 -6.22 -0.46
N ARG A 165 8.33 -5.03 -0.58
CA ARG A 165 8.40 -4.03 0.51
C ARG A 165 7.09 -3.29 0.74
N PHE A 166 6.19 -3.25 -0.26
CA PHE A 166 4.85 -2.69 -0.09
C PHE A 166 3.95 -3.70 0.65
N LEU A 167 3.24 -3.22 1.66
CA LEU A 167 2.28 -4.03 2.42
C LEU A 167 1.16 -4.54 1.51
N MET A 168 0.62 -3.64 0.70
CA MET A 168 -0.49 -3.89 -0.22
C MET A 168 -0.24 -3.25 -1.58
N LYS A 169 -0.75 -3.89 -2.64
CA LYS A 169 -0.94 -3.28 -3.96
C LYS A 169 -2.44 -3.13 -4.21
N LEU A 170 -2.90 -1.90 -4.35
CA LEU A 170 -4.30 -1.57 -4.61
C LEU A 170 -4.50 -1.28 -6.09
N VAL A 171 -5.53 -1.86 -6.67
CA VAL A 171 -5.94 -1.58 -8.05
C VAL A 171 -7.16 -0.67 -8.01
N VAL A 172 -7.02 0.52 -8.59
CA VAL A 172 -8.11 1.50 -8.65
C VAL A 172 -8.75 1.43 -10.02
N ASN A 173 -9.99 0.96 -10.03
CA ASN A 173 -10.82 0.87 -11.22
C ASN A 173 -11.63 2.16 -11.43
N TYR A 174 -12.23 2.30 -12.62
CA TYR A 174 -13.19 3.36 -12.89
C TYR A 174 -14.37 3.30 -11.92
N PRO A 175 -14.88 4.46 -11.46
CA PRO A 175 -16.05 4.48 -10.60
C PRO A 175 -17.27 3.94 -11.32
N ALA A 176 -18.25 3.43 -10.56
CA ALA A 176 -19.54 3.04 -11.12
C ALA A 176 -20.21 4.25 -11.81
N ALA A 177 -20.99 3.99 -12.86
CA ALA A 177 -21.59 5.03 -13.70
C ALA A 177 -22.35 6.12 -12.91
N GLU A 178 -23.02 5.74 -11.81
CA GLU A 178 -23.72 6.69 -10.94
C GLU A 178 -22.76 7.64 -10.21
N ASN A 179 -21.64 7.11 -9.72
CA ASN A 179 -20.59 7.90 -9.07
C ASN A 179 -19.88 8.82 -10.08
N GLU A 180 -19.60 8.30 -11.28
CA GLU A 180 -19.02 9.08 -12.38
C GLU A 180 -19.93 10.26 -12.76
N LYS A 181 -21.24 10.04 -12.82
CA LYS A 181 -22.22 11.10 -13.04
C LYS A 181 -22.17 12.20 -11.98
N LEU A 182 -21.94 11.85 -10.71
CA LEU A 182 -21.77 12.83 -9.63
C LEU A 182 -20.48 13.63 -9.81
N ILE A 183 -19.39 12.95 -10.16
CA ILE A 183 -18.08 13.58 -10.42
C ILE A 183 -18.19 14.56 -11.59
N VAL A 184 -18.82 14.16 -12.69
CA VAL A 184 -19.03 15.04 -13.87
C VAL A 184 -19.90 16.24 -13.49
N LYS A 185 -20.98 16.06 -12.73
CA LYS A 185 -21.83 17.15 -12.26
C LYS A 185 -21.10 18.17 -11.39
N SER A 186 -20.12 17.70 -10.60
CA SER A 186 -19.26 18.58 -9.81
C SER A 186 -18.21 19.32 -10.64
N CYS A 187 -18.17 19.11 -11.96
CA CYS A 187 -17.16 19.63 -12.89
C CYS A 187 -15.72 19.25 -12.48
N GLY A 188 -15.53 18.08 -11.89
CA GLY A 188 -14.25 17.61 -11.39
C GLY A 188 -13.68 18.46 -10.25
N LYS A 189 -14.43 19.45 -9.77
CA LYS A 189 -14.07 20.19 -8.57
C LYS A 189 -14.47 19.36 -7.37
N ALA A 190 -13.47 18.78 -6.69
CA ALA A 190 -13.72 18.24 -5.36
C ALA A 190 -14.41 19.35 -4.54
N PRO A 191 -15.49 19.04 -3.83
CA PRO A 191 -16.10 20.02 -2.96
C PRO A 191 -15.01 20.63 -2.08
N ALA A 192 -14.90 21.96 -2.05
CA ALA A 192 -14.00 22.68 -1.14
C ALA A 192 -14.49 22.54 0.32
N ILE A 193 -15.09 21.39 0.64
CA ILE A 193 -15.62 21.09 1.97
C ILE A 193 -14.40 20.84 2.87
N PRO A 194 -14.22 21.65 3.91
CA PRO A 194 -13.15 21.40 4.86
C PRO A 194 -13.41 20.07 5.58
N VAL A 195 -12.39 19.21 5.62
CA VAL A 195 -12.42 18.02 6.46
C VAL A 195 -11.86 18.34 7.83
N GLN A 196 -12.38 17.66 8.86
CA GLN A 196 -11.89 17.82 10.21
C GLN A 196 -10.82 16.76 10.52
N THR A 197 -9.84 17.14 11.33
CA THR A 197 -8.90 16.18 11.89
C THR A 197 -9.66 15.30 12.88
N VAL A 198 -9.68 13.99 12.63
CA VAL A 198 -10.38 12.97 13.43
C VAL A 198 -9.43 12.23 14.36
N LEU A 199 -8.24 11.93 13.84
CA LEU A 199 -7.20 11.20 14.56
C LEU A 199 -5.96 12.06 14.70
N THR A 200 -5.38 12.03 15.89
CA THR A 200 -4.03 12.56 16.12
C THR A 200 -2.99 11.48 15.84
N PRO A 201 -1.71 11.84 15.56
CA PRO A 201 -0.62 10.86 15.41
C PRO A 201 -0.51 9.90 16.62
N VAL A 202 -0.74 10.41 17.83
CA VAL A 202 -0.73 9.59 19.07
C VAL A 202 -1.84 8.55 19.05
N GLN A 203 -3.07 8.95 18.69
CA GLN A 203 -4.20 8.02 18.60
C GLN A 203 -4.00 6.96 17.51
N LEU A 204 -3.35 7.31 16.40
CA LEU A 204 -2.99 6.33 15.36
C LEU A 204 -2.00 5.30 15.91
N LEU A 205 -0.96 5.73 16.64
CA LEU A 205 -0.01 4.82 17.27
C LEU A 205 -0.66 3.94 18.34
N ASP A 206 -1.63 4.45 19.10
CA ASP A 206 -2.41 3.65 20.06
C ASP A 206 -3.28 2.61 19.32
N MET A 207 -3.84 2.97 18.17
CA MET A 207 -4.63 2.06 17.35
C MET A 207 -3.75 0.93 16.76
N ARG A 208 -2.51 1.21 16.36
CA ARG A 208 -1.51 0.20 15.95
C ARG A 208 -1.26 -0.81 17.07
N LYS A 209 -0.98 -0.33 18.28
CA LYS A 209 -0.78 -1.21 19.45
C LYS A 209 -2.01 -2.06 19.76
N ALA A 210 -3.22 -1.49 19.59
CA ALA A 210 -4.45 -2.24 19.77
C ALA A 210 -4.61 -3.33 18.69
N ALA A 211 -4.25 -3.05 17.45
CA ALA A 211 -4.26 -4.05 16.37
C ALA A 211 -3.24 -5.18 16.62
N ASP A 212 -2.04 -4.85 17.10
CA ASP A 212 -1.02 -5.85 17.48
C ASP A 212 -1.54 -6.79 18.57
N GLY A 213 -2.32 -6.28 19.52
CA GLY A 213 -2.95 -7.03 20.61
C GLY A 213 -4.13 -7.91 20.21
N ILE A 214 -4.62 -7.84 18.96
CA ILE A 214 -5.69 -8.73 18.46
C ILE A 214 -5.19 -10.17 18.47
N THR A 215 -5.98 -11.06 19.05
CA THR A 215 -5.66 -12.50 19.13
C THR A 215 -5.84 -13.18 17.77
N CYS A 216 -4.98 -14.12 17.48
CA CYS A 216 -5.09 -14.96 16.30
C CYS A 216 -4.91 -16.42 16.72
N ASP A 217 -5.88 -17.27 16.43
CA ASP A 217 -5.79 -18.72 16.65
C ASP A 217 -4.76 -19.32 15.68
N ASP A 218 -4.02 -20.34 16.14
CA ASP A 218 -3.03 -21.04 15.32
C ASP A 218 -3.64 -21.61 14.03
N LYS A 219 -4.91 -21.99 14.04
CA LYS A 219 -5.63 -22.46 12.83
C LYS A 219 -5.72 -21.39 11.76
N ILE A 220 -5.85 -20.11 12.15
CA ILE A 220 -5.84 -18.98 11.19
C ILE A 220 -4.43 -18.78 10.65
N VAL A 221 -3.40 -18.94 11.49
CA VAL A 221 -2.01 -18.89 11.03
C VAL A 221 -1.73 -20.04 10.06
N ASP A 222 -2.19 -21.26 10.37
CA ASP A 222 -2.08 -22.41 9.47
C ASP A 222 -2.83 -22.16 8.14
N TYR A 223 -4.01 -21.55 8.19
CA TYR A 223 -4.76 -21.15 7.00
C TYR A 223 -3.97 -20.19 6.11
N ILE A 224 -3.36 -19.15 6.69
CA ILE A 224 -2.47 -18.23 5.95
C ILE A 224 -1.28 -18.99 5.35
N VAL A 225 -0.62 -19.85 6.12
CA VAL A 225 0.53 -20.64 5.65
C VAL A 225 0.13 -21.56 4.50
N ASN A 226 -1.04 -22.21 4.59
CA ASN A 226 -1.57 -23.06 3.52
C ASN A 226 -1.85 -22.26 2.24
N ILE A 227 -2.42 -21.05 2.34
CA ILE A 227 -2.58 -20.14 1.20
C ILE A 227 -1.23 -19.89 0.53
N LEU A 228 -0.20 -19.53 1.32
CA LEU A 228 1.14 -19.27 0.78
C LEU A 228 1.77 -20.51 0.16
N ALA A 229 1.62 -21.68 0.79
CA ALA A 229 2.18 -22.94 0.31
C ALA A 229 1.67 -23.28 -1.09
N VAL A 230 0.38 -23.10 -1.35
CA VAL A 230 -0.24 -23.36 -2.67
C VAL A 230 0.26 -22.37 -3.73
N THR A 231 0.70 -21.16 -3.36
CA THR A 231 1.29 -20.23 -4.32
C THR A 231 2.69 -20.66 -4.81
N ARG A 232 3.36 -21.57 -4.09
CA ARG A 232 4.74 -21.95 -4.38
C ARG A 232 4.76 -23.16 -5.31
N PRO A 233 5.37 -23.06 -6.51
CA PRO A 233 5.47 -24.20 -7.40
C PRO A 233 6.32 -25.29 -6.73
N VAL A 234 5.72 -26.47 -6.51
CA VAL A 234 6.42 -27.66 -6.07
C VAL A 234 7.33 -28.10 -7.23
N ALA A 235 8.60 -28.37 -6.95
CA ALA A 235 9.54 -28.90 -7.95
C ALA A 235 8.89 -30.08 -8.68
N ALA A 236 8.81 -29.99 -10.00
CA ALA A 236 8.00 -30.78 -10.93
C ALA A 236 7.87 -32.26 -10.55
N THR A 237 6.77 -32.64 -9.94
CA THR A 237 6.20 -33.96 -10.06
C THR A 237 5.55 -34.07 -11.44
N LYS A 238 5.79 -35.16 -12.14
CA LYS A 238 5.64 -35.35 -13.59
C LYS A 238 4.24 -35.22 -14.21
N GLU A 239 3.20 -34.87 -13.45
CA GLU A 239 1.84 -34.72 -13.98
C GLU A 239 1.20 -33.43 -13.48
N LYS A 240 1.42 -32.35 -14.21
CA LYS A 240 0.60 -31.15 -14.09
C LYS A 240 -0.76 -31.43 -14.72
N SER A 241 -1.80 -31.59 -13.91
CA SER A 241 -3.15 -31.70 -14.43
C SER A 241 -3.57 -30.34 -15.04
N SER A 242 -4.48 -30.37 -16.01
CA SER A 242 -5.04 -29.15 -16.63
C SER A 242 -5.74 -28.22 -15.63
N HIS A 243 -6.02 -28.69 -14.40
CA HIS A 243 -6.65 -27.97 -13.32
C HIS A 243 -5.64 -27.45 -12.28
N ASP A 244 -4.35 -27.67 -12.48
CA ASP A 244 -3.30 -27.25 -11.54
C ASP A 244 -3.07 -25.75 -11.64
N ILE A 245 -3.50 -25.00 -10.63
CA ILE A 245 -3.34 -23.54 -10.52
C ILE A 245 -1.85 -23.17 -10.49
N THR A 246 -0.98 -24.04 -9.97
CA THR A 246 0.45 -23.76 -9.80
C THR A 246 1.19 -23.62 -11.13
N ARG A 247 0.63 -24.11 -12.24
CA ARG A 247 1.21 -23.93 -13.59
C ARG A 247 1.29 -22.46 -13.99
N TYR A 248 0.40 -21.64 -13.47
CA TYR A 248 0.33 -20.20 -13.76
C TYR A 248 1.26 -19.35 -12.90
N ILE A 249 1.92 -19.96 -11.91
CA ILE A 249 2.81 -19.26 -10.99
C ILE A 249 4.26 -19.67 -11.29
N HIS A 250 5.12 -18.69 -11.57
CA HIS A 250 6.55 -18.89 -11.73
C HIS A 250 7.28 -18.82 -10.38
N PHE A 251 6.97 -17.76 -9.57
CA PHE A 251 7.41 -17.62 -8.19
C PHE A 251 6.23 -17.29 -7.29
N GLY A 252 6.13 -18.00 -6.17
CA GLY A 252 5.10 -17.81 -5.17
C GLY A 252 5.49 -16.78 -4.11
N ALA A 253 4.54 -16.50 -3.21
CA ALA A 253 4.69 -15.51 -2.17
C ALA A 253 5.71 -15.91 -1.08
N SER A 254 6.46 -14.91 -0.58
CA SER A 254 7.42 -15.04 0.50
C SER A 254 6.74 -15.10 1.88
N PRO A 255 7.46 -15.46 2.97
CA PRO A 255 6.92 -15.34 4.33
C PRO A 255 6.48 -13.92 4.71
N ARG A 256 7.06 -12.87 4.10
CA ARG A 256 6.63 -11.47 4.27
C ARG A 256 5.15 -11.29 3.91
N ALA A 257 4.66 -12.00 2.90
CA ALA A 257 3.24 -11.99 2.54
C ALA A 257 2.34 -12.50 3.67
N GLY A 258 2.74 -13.58 4.36
CA GLY A 258 1.98 -14.11 5.50
C GLY A 258 1.94 -13.14 6.67
N ILE A 259 3.06 -12.48 6.97
CA ILE A 259 3.13 -11.42 7.99
C ILE A 259 2.19 -10.27 7.61
N ALA A 260 2.25 -9.81 6.36
CA ALA A 260 1.39 -8.74 5.86
C ALA A 260 -0.11 -9.11 5.91
N MET A 261 -0.47 -10.35 5.52
CA MET A 261 -1.85 -10.85 5.62
C MET A 261 -2.35 -10.85 7.06
N LEU A 262 -1.54 -11.35 7.99
CA LEU A 262 -1.90 -11.37 9.41
C LEU A 262 -2.07 -9.97 9.99
N GLN A 263 -1.14 -9.07 9.70
CA GLN A 263 -1.22 -7.66 10.14
C GLN A 263 -2.50 -7.00 9.63
N CYS A 264 -2.80 -7.11 8.34
CA CYS A 264 -4.00 -6.52 7.74
C CYS A 264 -5.29 -7.17 8.27
N ALA A 265 -5.30 -8.50 8.47
CA ALA A 265 -6.45 -9.21 9.03
C ALA A 265 -6.74 -8.77 10.48
N LYS A 266 -5.70 -8.56 11.31
CA LYS A 266 -5.86 -8.00 12.66
C LYS A 266 -6.48 -6.60 12.62
N VAL A 267 -6.06 -5.74 11.70
CA VAL A 267 -6.66 -4.41 11.52
C VAL A 267 -8.12 -4.50 11.11
N ASN A 268 -8.47 -5.43 10.20
CA ASN A 268 -9.86 -5.64 9.82
C ASN A 268 -10.72 -6.10 11.01
N ALA A 269 -10.21 -7.02 11.84
CA ALA A 269 -10.87 -7.42 13.07
C ALA A 269 -11.09 -6.24 14.02
N LEU A 270 -10.07 -5.37 14.19
CA LEU A 270 -10.17 -4.13 14.98
C LEU A 270 -11.26 -3.19 14.45
N PHE A 271 -11.30 -2.98 13.12
CA PHE A 271 -12.30 -2.13 12.46
C PHE A 271 -13.72 -2.69 12.57
N ALA A 272 -13.84 -4.01 12.70
CA ALA A 272 -15.10 -4.70 12.99
C ALA A 272 -15.46 -4.76 14.50
N GLY A 273 -14.62 -4.20 15.39
CA GLY A 273 -14.84 -4.16 16.83
C GLY A 273 -14.55 -5.48 17.55
N ARG A 274 -13.84 -6.41 16.90
CA ARG A 274 -13.48 -7.73 17.45
C ARG A 274 -12.06 -7.71 18.01
N ASP A 275 -11.79 -8.57 18.97
CA ASP A 275 -10.48 -8.80 19.58
C ASP A 275 -9.81 -10.10 19.08
N PHE A 276 -10.38 -10.72 18.05
CA PHE A 276 -9.86 -11.91 17.39
C PHE A 276 -10.06 -11.86 15.88
N VAL A 277 -9.16 -12.54 15.16
CA VAL A 277 -9.17 -12.64 13.69
C VAL A 277 -10.09 -13.78 13.25
N LEU A 278 -10.85 -13.54 12.18
CA LEU A 278 -11.65 -14.53 11.47
C LEU A 278 -11.04 -14.86 10.10
N PRO A 279 -11.34 -16.03 9.51
CA PRO A 279 -10.91 -16.36 8.16
C PRO A 279 -11.32 -15.34 7.10
N GLU A 280 -12.48 -14.73 7.28
CA GLU A 280 -13.00 -13.67 6.39
C GLU A 280 -12.10 -12.43 6.39
N ASP A 281 -11.47 -12.09 7.51
CA ASP A 281 -10.52 -10.98 7.58
C ASP A 281 -9.28 -11.25 6.72
N VAL A 282 -8.83 -12.52 6.69
CA VAL A 282 -7.71 -12.97 5.86
C VAL A 282 -8.09 -12.93 4.38
N LYS A 283 -9.27 -13.46 4.03
CA LYS A 283 -9.78 -13.44 2.65
C LYS A 283 -9.94 -12.02 2.10
N ALA A 284 -10.44 -11.10 2.92
CA ALA A 284 -10.68 -9.71 2.53
C ALA A 284 -9.39 -8.97 2.09
N VAL A 285 -8.23 -9.34 2.64
CA VAL A 285 -6.96 -8.68 2.33
C VAL A 285 -6.09 -9.46 1.34
N ALA A 286 -6.43 -10.71 1.05
CA ALA A 286 -5.58 -11.62 0.30
C ALA A 286 -5.19 -11.08 -1.08
N ASN A 287 -6.13 -10.54 -1.87
CA ASN A 287 -5.85 -9.98 -3.18
C ASN A 287 -4.88 -8.80 -3.08
N ASN A 288 -5.14 -7.85 -2.18
CA ASN A 288 -4.33 -6.66 -2.01
C ASN A 288 -2.91 -6.98 -1.55
N VAL A 289 -2.74 -8.03 -0.74
CA VAL A 289 -1.43 -8.44 -0.21
C VAL A 289 -0.66 -9.33 -1.18
N LEU A 290 -1.33 -10.23 -1.92
CA LEU A 290 -0.66 -11.26 -2.71
C LEU A 290 -0.42 -10.87 -4.17
N ARG A 291 -1.26 -9.99 -4.79
CA ARG A 291 -1.22 -9.76 -6.25
C ARG A 291 0.13 -9.28 -6.79
N HIS A 292 0.92 -8.55 -6.00
CA HIS A 292 2.23 -8.04 -6.39
C HIS A 292 3.38 -8.95 -5.94
N ARG A 293 3.07 -10.05 -5.29
CA ARG A 293 4.02 -11.04 -4.75
C ARG A 293 4.00 -12.35 -5.52
N LEU A 294 3.07 -12.48 -6.47
CA LEU A 294 3.00 -13.61 -7.38
C LEU A 294 3.61 -13.23 -8.72
N VAL A 295 4.67 -13.94 -9.11
CA VAL A 295 5.24 -13.81 -10.46
C VAL A 295 4.55 -14.85 -11.34
N LEU A 296 3.83 -14.38 -12.34
CA LEU A 296 3.06 -15.24 -13.22
C LEU A 296 3.95 -15.89 -14.28
N SER A 297 3.56 -17.08 -14.72
CA SER A 297 4.21 -17.80 -15.82
C SER A 297 3.76 -17.24 -17.18
N TYR A 298 4.49 -17.60 -18.25
CA TYR A 298 4.08 -17.30 -19.62
C TYR A 298 2.74 -17.94 -20.01
N GLU A 299 2.40 -19.09 -19.39
CA GLU A 299 1.13 -19.77 -19.61
C GLU A 299 -0.05 -18.91 -19.08
N ALA A 300 0.14 -18.22 -17.94
CA ALA A 300 -0.88 -17.30 -17.42
C ALA A 300 -1.17 -16.15 -18.40
N ALA A 301 -0.11 -15.59 -19.00
CA ALA A 301 -0.26 -14.53 -20.01
C ALA A 301 -0.95 -15.04 -21.28
N ALA A 302 -0.63 -16.27 -21.73
CA ALA A 302 -1.25 -16.89 -22.89
C ALA A 302 -2.74 -17.18 -22.70
N ASP A 303 -3.12 -17.59 -21.47
CA ASP A 303 -4.49 -17.91 -21.11
C ASP A 303 -5.26 -16.68 -20.58
N ASN A 304 -4.64 -15.47 -20.54
CA ASN A 304 -5.18 -14.22 -19.99
C ASN A 304 -5.63 -14.34 -18.53
N ILE A 305 -4.94 -15.15 -17.73
CA ILE A 305 -5.22 -15.34 -16.30
C ILE A 305 -4.49 -14.30 -15.48
N THR A 306 -5.23 -13.59 -14.63
CA THR A 306 -4.70 -12.55 -13.74
C THR A 306 -4.26 -13.11 -12.39
N ALA A 307 -3.41 -12.36 -11.66
CA ALA A 307 -3.04 -12.72 -10.29
C ALA A 307 -4.26 -12.79 -9.36
N ASP A 308 -5.22 -11.88 -9.53
CA ASP A 308 -6.45 -11.85 -8.71
C ASP A 308 -7.32 -13.10 -8.94
N GLU A 309 -7.42 -13.59 -10.17
CA GLU A 309 -8.12 -14.85 -10.48
C GLU A 309 -7.43 -16.05 -9.86
N ILE A 310 -6.09 -16.08 -9.89
CA ILE A 310 -5.31 -17.16 -9.25
C ILE A 310 -5.54 -17.14 -7.74
N ILE A 311 -5.46 -15.98 -7.11
CA ILE A 311 -5.69 -15.82 -5.67
C ILE A 311 -7.11 -16.27 -5.31
N SER A 312 -8.12 -15.86 -6.07
CA SER A 312 -9.51 -16.26 -5.84
C SER A 312 -9.67 -17.77 -5.90
N ARG A 313 -9.10 -18.45 -6.91
CA ARG A 313 -9.13 -19.92 -7.03
C ARG A 313 -8.41 -20.61 -5.87
N ILE A 314 -7.30 -20.04 -5.36
CA ILE A 314 -6.58 -20.55 -4.19
C ILE A 314 -7.46 -20.45 -2.94
N LEU A 315 -8.12 -19.32 -2.73
CA LEU A 315 -9.00 -19.10 -1.58
C LEU A 315 -10.24 -20.01 -1.60
N ASP A 316 -10.73 -20.36 -2.78
CA ASP A 316 -11.84 -21.31 -2.95
C ASP A 316 -11.41 -22.77 -2.73
N PHE A 317 -10.16 -23.10 -3.05
CA PHE A 317 -9.61 -24.44 -2.92
C PHE A 317 -9.24 -24.81 -1.48
N ILE A 318 -8.75 -23.84 -0.69
CA ILE A 318 -8.26 -24.11 0.67
C ILE A 318 -9.44 -24.12 1.66
N PRO A 319 -9.64 -25.20 2.41
CA PRO A 319 -10.71 -25.26 3.39
C PRO A 319 -10.51 -24.21 4.48
N VAL A 320 -11.62 -23.57 4.84
CA VAL A 320 -11.67 -22.60 5.94
C VAL A 320 -11.61 -23.35 7.26
N PRO A 321 -10.79 -22.94 8.24
CA PRO A 321 -10.64 -23.60 9.52
C PRO A 321 -11.89 -23.49 10.41
#